data_94e7bf0f55ae0e476aeca45535a696d2
#
_entry.id   94e7bf0f55ae0e476aeca45535a696d2
#
_cell.length_a   1.000
_cell.length_b   1.000
_cell.length_c   1.000
_cell.angle_alpha   90.00
_cell.angle_beta   90.00
_cell.angle_gamma   90.00
#
_symmetry.space_group_name_H-M   'P 1'
#
loop_
_entity.id
_entity.type
_entity.pdbx_description
1 polymer ?
#
loop_
_entity_poly.entity_id
_entity_poly.type
_entity_poly.pdbx_seq_one_letter_code
_entity_poly.pdbx_strand_id
1 'polypeptide(L)'
;MGNTYEHIFMVGNVLVSPDIINVKFCCDLDKCHGQCCIDGDAGAPVSLDETMAIENVLDTVWGDLSASAQAVIDKQGVAYTDVEGDLVTSIVGGKDCVFTCYDKGCCLCALERSYRKGDIEFVKPISCSLYPIRVKEFENGTCGINYHHWKICADARKKGEELNLPLYKFLKEPLTRRFGAEWYGELCEVAQQLTSEK
;
A
#
# COMPACT_ATOMS: atom_id res chain seq x y z
N MET A 1 28.03 -10.93 2.04
CA MET A 1 26.82 -11.25 1.26
C MET A 1 25.81 -11.78 2.25
N GLY A 2 24.72 -11.05 2.50
CA GLY A 2 23.68 -11.50 3.42
C GLY A 2 22.97 -12.73 2.84
N ASN A 3 22.76 -13.73 3.66
CA ASN A 3 22.07 -14.96 3.27
C ASN A 3 20.59 -14.64 2.99
N THR A 4 20.15 -14.85 1.75
CA THR A 4 18.78 -14.60 1.29
C THR A 4 17.97 -15.89 1.46
N TYR A 5 16.81 -15.81 2.12
CA TYR A 5 15.86 -16.91 2.19
C TYR A 5 15.08 -17.00 0.86
N GLU A 6 14.93 -18.20 0.29
CA GLU A 6 14.46 -18.35 -1.10
C GLU A 6 13.08 -19.02 -1.21
N HIS A 7 12.50 -19.50 -0.11
CA HIS A 7 11.25 -20.27 -0.16
C HIS A 7 10.07 -19.48 0.36
N ILE A 8 8.88 -19.69 -0.23
CA ILE A 8 7.62 -19.22 0.32
C ILE A 8 7.36 -19.96 1.63
N PHE A 9 6.91 -19.25 2.64
CA PHE A 9 6.56 -19.82 3.94
C PHE A 9 5.16 -19.36 4.37
N MET A 10 4.63 -19.99 5.39
CA MET A 10 3.32 -19.63 5.94
C MET A 10 3.46 -19.00 7.32
N VAL A 11 2.63 -17.98 7.56
CA VAL A 11 2.36 -17.42 8.88
C VAL A 11 0.84 -17.41 9.05
N GLY A 12 0.33 -18.22 10.00
CA GLY A 12 -1.10 -18.46 10.08
C GLY A 12 -1.65 -19.00 8.76
N ASN A 13 -2.64 -18.33 8.18
CA ASN A 13 -3.24 -18.66 6.87
C ASN A 13 -2.69 -17.80 5.71
N VAL A 14 -1.56 -17.13 5.90
CA VAL A 14 -0.96 -16.25 4.90
C VAL A 14 0.30 -16.87 4.30
N LEU A 15 0.34 -17.01 2.98
CA LEU A 15 1.53 -17.35 2.21
C LEU A 15 2.41 -16.11 2.05
N VAL A 16 3.63 -16.16 2.55
CA VAL A 16 4.56 -15.04 2.59
C VAL A 16 5.70 -15.28 1.62
N SER A 17 5.87 -14.36 0.65
CA SER A 17 7.03 -14.35 -0.22
C SER A 17 8.31 -14.04 0.57
N PRO A 18 9.43 -14.70 0.26
CA PRO A 18 10.71 -14.44 0.92
C PRO A 18 11.18 -12.99 0.84
N ASP A 19 10.77 -12.25 -0.19
CA ASP A 19 11.09 -10.84 -0.35
C ASP A 19 10.56 -9.96 0.80
N ILE A 20 9.50 -10.39 1.46
CA ILE A 20 8.92 -9.65 2.61
C ILE A 20 9.95 -9.51 3.74
N ILE A 21 10.80 -10.50 3.93
CA ILE A 21 11.86 -10.48 4.96
C ILE A 21 13.24 -10.08 4.41
N ASN A 22 13.52 -10.38 3.14
CA ASN A 22 14.83 -10.15 2.54
C ASN A 22 15.02 -8.72 2.04
N VAL A 23 14.00 -8.14 1.42
CA VAL A 23 14.09 -6.79 0.83
C VAL A 23 14.23 -5.75 1.93
N LYS A 24 15.21 -4.87 1.77
CA LYS A 24 15.34 -3.65 2.58
C LYS A 24 14.58 -2.53 1.89
N PHE A 25 13.81 -1.78 2.65
CA PHE A 25 12.94 -0.77 2.08
C PHE A 25 12.65 0.37 3.06
N CYS A 26 12.74 1.59 2.56
CA CYS A 26 12.24 2.78 3.25
C CYS A 26 11.80 3.78 2.19
N CYS A 27 10.51 4.13 2.17
CA CYS A 27 9.96 5.06 1.18
C CYS A 27 10.74 6.39 1.20
N ASP A 28 11.07 6.91 0.03
CA ASP A 28 11.80 8.16 -0.15
C ASP A 28 11.02 9.09 -1.07
N LEU A 29 10.10 9.86 -0.48
CA LEU A 29 9.24 10.78 -1.22
C LEU A 29 10.03 11.94 -1.85
N ASP A 30 11.18 12.32 -1.29
CA ASP A 30 12.04 13.36 -1.87
C ASP A 30 12.65 12.92 -3.22
N LYS A 31 12.68 11.62 -3.49
CA LYS A 31 13.18 11.03 -4.73
C LYS A 31 12.07 10.60 -5.67
N CYS A 32 11.07 9.85 -5.18
CA CYS A 32 10.02 9.30 -6.03
C CYS A 32 8.82 10.23 -6.21
N HIS A 33 8.71 11.30 -5.41
CA HIS A 33 7.63 12.30 -5.48
C HIS A 33 6.21 11.70 -5.49
N GLY A 34 6.01 10.52 -4.87
CA GLY A 34 4.70 9.87 -4.80
C GLY A 34 4.26 9.16 -6.07
N GLN A 35 5.21 8.74 -6.91
CA GLN A 35 4.98 8.15 -8.24
C GLN A 35 3.98 6.97 -8.23
N CYS A 36 3.89 6.20 -7.15
CA CYS A 36 2.95 5.07 -7.04
C CYS A 36 1.46 5.48 -7.10
N CYS A 37 1.14 6.76 -6.89
CA CYS A 37 -0.22 7.30 -7.02
C CYS A 37 -0.50 7.92 -8.40
N ILE A 38 0.52 8.03 -9.27
CA ILE A 38 0.47 8.73 -10.57
C ILE A 38 0.60 7.75 -11.74
N ASP A 39 1.42 6.72 -11.61
CA ASP A 39 1.76 5.79 -12.70
C ASP A 39 0.93 4.49 -12.66
N GLY A 40 -0.23 4.50 -12.02
CA GLY A 40 -1.13 3.34 -12.02
C GLY A 40 -1.82 3.18 -13.38
N ASP A 41 -1.97 1.96 -13.85
CA ASP A 41 -2.81 1.56 -14.99
C ASP A 41 -4.26 1.24 -14.56
N ALA A 42 -4.45 1.01 -13.27
CA ALA A 42 -5.74 0.86 -12.59
C ALA A 42 -5.69 1.55 -11.22
N GLY A 43 -6.87 1.74 -10.58
CA GLY A 43 -6.96 2.22 -9.21
C GLY A 43 -6.38 1.22 -8.20
N ALA A 44 -6.21 1.66 -6.97
CA ALA A 44 -5.81 0.77 -5.88
C ALA A 44 -6.99 -0.11 -5.46
N PRO A 45 -6.80 -1.43 -5.23
CA PRO A 45 -7.84 -2.30 -4.72
C PRO A 45 -8.44 -1.76 -3.41
N VAL A 46 -9.77 -1.77 -3.32
CA VAL A 46 -10.53 -1.35 -2.13
C VAL A 46 -11.63 -2.35 -1.82
N SER A 47 -11.99 -2.48 -0.54
CA SER A 47 -13.19 -3.20 -0.14
C SER A 47 -14.43 -2.31 -0.20
N LEU A 48 -15.61 -2.92 -0.11
CA LEU A 48 -16.88 -2.16 0.02
C LEU A 48 -16.87 -1.30 1.30
N ASP A 49 -16.38 -1.84 2.41
CA ASP A 49 -16.28 -1.09 3.67
C ASP A 49 -15.34 0.11 3.55
N GLU A 50 -14.22 -0.05 2.85
CA GLU A 50 -13.30 1.06 2.57
C GLU A 50 -13.93 2.09 1.64
N THR A 51 -14.69 1.66 0.62
CA THR A 51 -15.42 2.58 -0.26
C THR A 51 -16.42 3.41 0.54
N MET A 52 -17.21 2.79 1.41
CA MET A 52 -18.14 3.50 2.30
C MET A 52 -17.40 4.45 3.27
N ALA A 53 -16.27 4.02 3.83
CA ALA A 53 -15.47 4.87 4.69
C ALA A 53 -14.91 6.09 3.95
N ILE A 54 -14.50 5.93 2.69
CA ILE A 54 -14.04 7.03 1.83
C ILE A 54 -15.19 8.00 1.53
N GLU A 55 -16.37 7.47 1.16
CA GLU A 55 -17.55 8.30 0.88
C GLU A 55 -17.95 9.15 2.10
N ASN A 56 -17.89 8.57 3.31
CA ASN A 56 -18.22 9.28 4.54
C ASN A 56 -17.27 10.45 4.86
N VAL A 57 -16.05 10.45 4.36
CA VAL A 57 -15.05 11.51 4.59
C VAL A 57 -14.81 12.38 3.36
N LEU A 58 -15.52 12.12 2.26
CA LEU A 58 -15.26 12.74 0.96
C LEU A 58 -15.37 14.27 1.02
N ASP A 59 -16.41 14.80 1.68
CA ASP A 59 -16.62 16.25 1.82
C ASP A 59 -15.42 16.94 2.47
N THR A 60 -14.78 16.28 3.44
CA THR A 60 -13.62 16.83 4.15
C THR A 60 -12.39 16.96 3.25
N VAL A 61 -12.21 16.01 2.32
CA VAL A 61 -11.04 15.99 1.41
C VAL A 61 -11.33 16.65 0.05
N TRP A 62 -12.58 16.97 -0.24
CA TRP A 62 -13.04 17.46 -1.56
C TRP A 62 -12.25 18.64 -2.07
N GLY A 63 -12.00 19.64 -1.22
CA GLY A 63 -11.25 20.85 -1.57
C GLY A 63 -9.76 20.62 -1.90
N ASP A 64 -9.24 19.46 -1.55
CA ASP A 64 -7.85 19.07 -1.84
C ASP A 64 -7.71 18.34 -3.18
N LEU A 65 -8.84 17.91 -3.77
CA LEU A 65 -8.88 17.15 -5.03
C LEU A 65 -8.83 18.10 -6.23
N SER A 66 -8.22 17.65 -7.32
CA SER A 66 -8.23 18.39 -8.57
C SER A 66 -9.66 18.45 -9.17
N ALA A 67 -9.97 19.47 -9.96
CA ALA A 67 -11.25 19.58 -10.66
C ALA A 67 -11.54 18.35 -11.56
N SER A 68 -10.49 17.76 -12.14
CA SER A 68 -10.62 16.53 -12.94
C SER A 68 -10.98 15.32 -12.07
N ALA A 69 -10.41 15.22 -10.87
CA ALA A 69 -10.74 14.17 -9.92
C ALA A 69 -12.17 14.30 -9.40
N GLN A 70 -12.59 15.52 -9.05
CA GLN A 70 -13.98 15.84 -8.66
C GLN A 70 -14.97 15.43 -9.75
N ALA A 71 -14.71 15.78 -11.01
CA ALA A 71 -15.56 15.42 -12.14
C ALA A 71 -15.64 13.90 -12.39
N VAL A 72 -14.56 13.16 -12.11
CA VAL A 72 -14.57 11.69 -12.19
C VAL A 72 -15.42 11.12 -11.06
N ILE A 73 -15.25 11.61 -9.83
CA ILE A 73 -16.01 11.13 -8.66
C ILE A 73 -17.51 11.43 -8.84
N ASP A 74 -17.87 12.63 -9.32
CA ASP A 74 -19.27 13.00 -9.61
C ASP A 74 -19.92 12.06 -10.64
N LYS A 75 -19.14 11.56 -11.60
CA LYS A 75 -19.63 10.73 -12.69
C LYS A 75 -19.74 9.25 -12.35
N GLN A 76 -18.74 8.69 -11.64
CA GLN A 76 -18.62 7.25 -11.43
C GLN A 76 -18.38 6.83 -9.97
N GLY A 77 -18.29 7.78 -9.04
CA GLY A 77 -18.00 7.51 -7.64
C GLY A 77 -16.50 7.45 -7.31
N VAL A 78 -16.21 7.17 -6.05
CA VAL A 78 -14.85 7.09 -5.49
C VAL A 78 -14.12 5.81 -5.90
N ALA A 79 -14.86 4.79 -6.34
CA ALA A 79 -14.37 3.48 -6.77
C ALA A 79 -15.16 2.98 -7.98
N TYR A 80 -14.57 2.05 -8.74
CA TYR A 80 -15.20 1.38 -9.87
C TYR A 80 -14.70 -0.06 -9.98
N THR A 81 -15.42 -0.90 -10.72
CA THR A 81 -14.96 -2.25 -11.05
C THR A 81 -14.09 -2.20 -12.30
N ASP A 82 -12.86 -2.68 -12.20
CA ASP A 82 -11.92 -2.71 -13.32
C ASP A 82 -12.20 -3.85 -14.30
N VAL A 83 -11.33 -4.01 -15.30
CA VAL A 83 -11.47 -5.05 -16.34
C VAL A 83 -11.25 -6.47 -15.85
N GLU A 84 -10.61 -6.63 -14.69
CA GLU A 84 -10.37 -7.92 -14.03
C GLU A 84 -11.52 -8.29 -13.08
N GLY A 85 -12.45 -7.36 -12.84
CA GLY A 85 -13.57 -7.52 -11.94
C GLY A 85 -13.29 -7.06 -10.51
N ASP A 86 -12.15 -6.47 -10.25
CA ASP A 86 -11.76 -5.98 -8.95
C ASP A 86 -12.32 -4.58 -8.67
N LEU A 87 -12.78 -4.34 -7.44
CA LEU A 87 -13.18 -3.00 -6.99
C LEU A 87 -11.91 -2.20 -6.67
N VAL A 88 -11.75 -1.08 -7.39
CA VAL A 88 -10.54 -0.23 -7.29
C VAL A 88 -10.92 1.24 -7.16
N THR A 89 -10.03 2.07 -6.59
CA THR A 89 -10.25 3.53 -6.54
C THR A 89 -10.37 4.12 -7.94
N SER A 90 -11.21 5.13 -8.11
CA SER A 90 -11.32 5.85 -9.38
C SER A 90 -10.03 6.56 -9.76
N ILE A 91 -9.76 6.67 -11.07
CA ILE A 91 -8.54 7.26 -11.63
C ILE A 91 -8.89 8.33 -12.67
N VAL A 92 -8.04 9.34 -12.77
CA VAL A 92 -8.12 10.43 -13.74
C VAL A 92 -7.28 10.09 -14.97
N GLY A 93 -7.89 10.13 -16.14
CA GLY A 93 -7.17 9.96 -17.40
C GLY A 93 -6.49 8.60 -17.58
N GLY A 94 -6.94 7.57 -16.85
CA GLY A 94 -6.35 6.22 -16.91
C GLY A 94 -5.01 6.09 -16.18
N LYS A 95 -4.67 7.02 -15.28
CA LYS A 95 -3.38 7.05 -14.55
C LYS A 95 -3.53 7.46 -13.08
N ASP A 96 -3.83 8.73 -12.83
CA ASP A 96 -3.71 9.32 -11.50
C ASP A 96 -4.88 8.90 -10.62
N CYS A 97 -4.61 8.46 -9.40
CA CYS A 97 -5.66 8.22 -8.41
C CYS A 97 -6.45 9.54 -8.15
N VAL A 98 -7.78 9.48 -8.06
CA VAL A 98 -8.62 10.67 -7.77
C VAL A 98 -8.28 11.35 -6.44
N PHE A 99 -7.66 10.63 -5.51
CA PHE A 99 -7.23 11.17 -4.21
C PHE A 99 -5.82 11.78 -4.22
N THR A 100 -5.22 12.01 -5.40
CA THR A 100 -3.93 12.70 -5.48
C THR A 100 -4.08 14.18 -5.15
N CYS A 101 -3.16 14.70 -4.35
CA CYS A 101 -2.97 16.12 -4.11
C CYS A 101 -1.47 16.41 -4.10
N TYR A 102 -1.09 17.67 -4.23
CA TYR A 102 0.32 18.06 -4.34
C TYR A 102 0.75 19.02 -3.23
N ASP A 103 1.92 18.77 -2.67
CA ASP A 103 2.62 19.71 -1.79
C ASP A 103 4.07 19.83 -2.26
N LYS A 104 4.50 21.05 -2.61
CA LYS A 104 5.86 21.36 -3.10
C LYS A 104 6.37 20.43 -4.21
N GLY A 105 5.46 20.04 -5.11
CA GLY A 105 5.79 19.15 -6.24
C GLY A 105 5.81 17.65 -5.90
N CYS A 106 5.54 17.26 -4.67
CA CYS A 106 5.36 15.88 -4.26
C CYS A 106 3.89 15.50 -4.30
N CYS A 107 3.57 14.38 -4.95
CA CYS A 107 2.23 13.80 -4.95
C CYS A 107 1.99 13.10 -3.62
N LEU A 108 0.88 13.43 -2.97
CA LEU A 108 0.42 12.88 -1.71
C LEU A 108 -1.00 12.35 -1.86
N CYS A 109 -1.42 11.50 -0.93
CA CYS A 109 -2.82 11.09 -0.81
C CYS A 109 -3.59 12.11 0.05
N ALA A 110 -4.66 12.68 -0.48
CA ALA A 110 -5.52 13.62 0.24
C ALA A 110 -6.14 12.98 1.50
N LEU A 111 -6.54 11.70 1.42
CA LEU A 111 -7.04 10.95 2.57
C LEU A 111 -5.98 10.85 3.67
N GLU A 112 -4.77 10.38 3.35
CA GLU A 112 -3.68 10.26 4.33
C GLU A 112 -3.29 11.63 4.89
N ARG A 113 -3.29 12.68 4.08
CA ARG A 113 -2.99 14.05 4.52
C ARG A 113 -4.00 14.54 5.55
N SER A 114 -5.29 14.36 5.29
CA SER A 114 -6.36 14.76 6.23
C SER A 114 -6.35 13.91 7.50
N TYR A 115 -6.10 12.60 7.38
CA TYR A 115 -5.87 11.75 8.55
C TYR A 115 -4.72 12.25 9.44
N ARG A 116 -3.57 12.59 8.84
CA ARG A 116 -2.39 13.09 9.59
C ARG A 116 -2.64 14.45 10.27
N LYS A 117 -3.58 15.23 9.75
CA LYS A 117 -4.05 16.48 10.40
C LYS A 117 -5.05 16.23 11.51
N GLY A 118 -5.63 15.04 11.59
CA GLY A 118 -6.70 14.70 12.54
C GLY A 118 -8.09 15.12 12.08
N ASP A 119 -8.26 15.46 10.79
CA ASP A 119 -9.53 15.90 10.22
C ASP A 119 -10.48 14.71 9.96
N ILE A 120 -9.93 13.51 9.74
CA ILE A 120 -10.66 12.27 9.49
C ILE A 120 -10.01 11.08 10.21
N GLU A 121 -10.77 10.00 10.44
CA GLU A 121 -10.27 8.76 11.05
C GLU A 121 -9.77 7.73 10.02
N PHE A 122 -10.23 7.80 8.78
CA PHE A 122 -9.81 6.89 7.71
C PHE A 122 -8.44 7.29 7.15
N VAL A 123 -7.46 6.40 7.28
CA VAL A 123 -6.07 6.69 6.84
C VAL A 123 -5.98 6.78 5.32
N LYS A 124 -6.19 5.66 4.66
CA LYS A 124 -6.24 5.40 3.22
C LYS A 124 -6.48 3.89 3.02
N PRO A 125 -6.82 3.42 1.81
CA PRO A 125 -7.00 2.00 1.53
C PRO A 125 -5.84 1.16 2.03
N ILE A 126 -6.15 -0.02 2.56
CA ILE A 126 -5.12 -0.92 3.10
C ILE A 126 -4.13 -1.35 2.02
N SER A 127 -4.59 -1.53 0.79
CA SER A 127 -3.74 -1.84 -0.37
C SER A 127 -2.68 -0.76 -0.61
N CYS A 128 -3.06 0.53 -0.51
CA CYS A 128 -2.14 1.67 -0.62
C CYS A 128 -1.17 1.74 0.56
N SER A 129 -1.65 1.41 1.77
CA SER A 129 -0.83 1.45 2.99
C SER A 129 0.21 0.34 3.02
N LEU A 130 -0.12 -0.83 2.47
CA LEU A 130 0.77 -1.98 2.35
C LEU A 130 1.76 -1.85 1.20
N TYR A 131 1.52 -0.96 0.21
CA TYR A 131 2.41 -0.86 -0.93
C TYR A 131 3.86 -0.57 -0.50
N PRO A 132 4.85 -1.30 -1.00
CA PRO A 132 4.87 -2.16 -2.19
C PRO A 132 4.51 -3.65 -1.96
N ILE A 133 3.92 -4.02 -0.84
CA ILE A 133 3.35 -5.36 -0.67
C ILE A 133 1.99 -5.42 -1.37
N ARG A 134 1.82 -6.44 -2.24
CA ARG A 134 0.53 -6.79 -2.82
C ARG A 134 -0.04 -8.00 -2.11
N VAL A 135 -1.34 -7.96 -1.86
CA VAL A 135 -2.10 -9.06 -1.25
C VAL A 135 -2.99 -9.68 -2.33
N LYS A 136 -3.00 -11.00 -2.42
CA LYS A 136 -3.93 -11.77 -3.24
C LYS A 136 -4.69 -12.73 -2.37
N GLU A 137 -6.01 -12.66 -2.41
CA GLU A 137 -6.88 -13.57 -1.70
C GLU A 137 -7.19 -14.78 -2.58
N PHE A 138 -7.33 -15.97 -1.98
CA PHE A 138 -7.65 -17.21 -2.65
C PHE A 138 -9.00 -17.73 -2.16
N GLU A 139 -9.71 -18.47 -3.03
CA GLU A 139 -11.06 -19.01 -2.75
C GLU A 139 -11.13 -19.91 -1.51
N ASN A 140 -10.01 -20.52 -1.12
CA ASN A 140 -9.90 -21.40 0.05
C ASN A 140 -9.76 -20.62 1.39
N GLY A 141 -9.88 -19.31 1.39
CA GLY A 141 -9.75 -18.46 2.57
C GLY A 141 -8.30 -18.21 3.03
N THR A 142 -7.30 -18.64 2.25
CA THR A 142 -5.92 -18.20 2.43
C THR A 142 -5.64 -16.95 1.63
N CYS A 143 -4.57 -16.23 1.97
CA CYS A 143 -4.07 -15.16 1.10
C CYS A 143 -2.56 -15.26 0.92
N GLY A 144 -2.06 -14.60 -0.12
CA GLY A 144 -0.63 -14.50 -0.39
C GLY A 144 -0.19 -13.05 -0.34
N ILE A 145 0.99 -12.80 0.23
CA ILE A 145 1.63 -11.49 0.20
C ILE A 145 2.96 -11.55 -0.53
N ASN A 146 3.16 -10.59 -1.44
CA ASN A 146 4.36 -10.52 -2.27
C ASN A 146 4.86 -9.09 -2.41
N TYR A 147 6.17 -8.93 -2.60
CA TYR A 147 6.79 -7.65 -2.91
C TYR A 147 6.66 -7.33 -4.39
N HIS A 148 6.13 -6.16 -4.72
CA HIS A 148 6.04 -5.67 -6.09
C HIS A 148 7.35 -4.98 -6.50
N HIS A 149 8.10 -5.67 -7.37
CA HIS A 149 9.37 -5.16 -7.93
C HIS A 149 9.12 -4.07 -8.98
N TRP A 150 8.87 -2.85 -8.53
CA TRP A 150 8.69 -1.72 -9.43
C TRP A 150 9.91 -0.80 -9.44
N LYS A 151 10.29 -0.34 -10.65
CA LYS A 151 11.49 0.51 -10.84
C LYS A 151 11.40 1.85 -10.10
N ILE A 152 10.20 2.41 -9.97
CA ILE A 152 9.98 3.68 -9.25
C ILE A 152 10.40 3.62 -7.77
N CYS A 153 10.49 2.43 -7.20
CA CYS A 153 10.91 2.20 -5.82
C CYS A 153 12.42 1.93 -5.68
N ALA A 154 13.23 2.17 -6.72
CA ALA A 154 14.67 1.87 -6.67
C ALA A 154 15.39 2.65 -5.55
N ASP A 155 15.09 3.92 -5.38
CA ASP A 155 15.70 4.75 -4.34
C ASP A 155 15.20 4.39 -2.92
N ALA A 156 13.94 3.94 -2.81
CA ALA A 156 13.42 3.40 -1.54
C ALA A 156 14.16 2.14 -1.09
N ARG A 157 14.59 1.28 -2.03
CA ARG A 157 15.43 0.11 -1.73
C ARG A 157 16.83 0.52 -1.26
N LYS A 158 17.48 1.47 -1.96
CA LYS A 158 18.81 1.99 -1.55
C LYS A 158 18.75 2.55 -0.13
N LYS A 159 17.74 3.40 0.14
CA LYS A 159 17.54 3.96 1.48
C LYS A 159 17.28 2.88 2.53
N GLY A 160 16.49 1.85 2.19
CA GLY A 160 16.26 0.70 3.05
C GLY A 160 17.55 -0.08 3.35
N GLU A 161 18.43 -0.26 2.36
CA GLU A 161 19.75 -0.88 2.52
C GLU A 161 20.66 -0.06 3.43
N GLU A 162 20.75 1.25 3.22
CA GLU A 162 21.50 2.18 4.06
C GLU A 162 21.05 2.14 5.53
N LEU A 163 19.73 2.05 5.76
CA LEU A 163 19.14 1.97 7.10
C LEU A 163 19.11 0.55 7.66
N ASN A 164 19.50 -0.46 6.87
CA ASN A 164 19.34 -1.87 7.19
C ASN A 164 17.92 -2.24 7.65
N LEU A 165 16.89 -1.66 7.00
CA LEU A 165 15.49 -1.74 7.42
C LEU A 165 14.73 -2.74 6.54
N PRO A 166 14.40 -3.95 7.04
CA PRO A 166 13.57 -4.91 6.30
C PRO A 166 12.18 -4.38 5.99
N LEU A 167 11.65 -4.74 4.82
CA LEU A 167 10.33 -4.32 4.34
C LEU A 167 9.21 -4.57 5.36
N TYR A 168 9.16 -5.77 5.97
CA TYR A 168 8.13 -6.08 6.96
C TYR A 168 8.21 -5.20 8.21
N LYS A 169 9.42 -4.73 8.58
CA LYS A 169 9.59 -3.79 9.70
C LYS A 169 9.19 -2.38 9.32
N PHE A 170 9.51 -1.95 8.10
CA PHE A 170 9.06 -0.66 7.57
C PHE A 170 7.54 -0.57 7.51
N LEU A 171 6.87 -1.66 7.10
CA LEU A 171 5.42 -1.75 6.98
C LEU A 171 4.73 -2.38 8.21
N LYS A 172 5.34 -2.29 9.39
CA LYS A 172 4.77 -2.84 10.64
C LYS A 172 3.32 -2.42 10.85
N GLU A 173 3.05 -1.13 10.79
CA GLU A 173 1.73 -0.59 11.10
C GLU A 173 0.66 -1.08 10.10
N PRO A 174 0.81 -0.96 8.77
CA PRO A 174 -0.18 -1.48 7.84
C PRO A 174 -0.31 -3.02 7.86
N LEU A 175 0.76 -3.78 8.10
CA LEU A 175 0.70 -5.22 8.28
C LEU A 175 -0.10 -5.58 9.54
N THR A 176 0.13 -4.88 10.65
CA THR A 176 -0.64 -5.06 11.89
C THR A 176 -2.11 -4.70 11.67
N ARG A 177 -2.41 -3.61 10.95
CA ARG A 177 -3.79 -3.21 10.64
C ARG A 177 -4.53 -4.24 9.79
N ARG A 178 -3.83 -4.89 8.84
CA ARG A 178 -4.42 -5.87 7.91
C ARG A 178 -4.60 -7.24 8.53
N PHE A 179 -3.60 -7.73 9.25
CA PHE A 179 -3.51 -9.12 9.69
C PHE A 179 -3.61 -9.31 11.21
N GLY A 180 -3.54 -8.23 11.97
CA GLY A 180 -3.54 -8.27 13.44
C GLY A 180 -2.14 -8.27 14.06
N ALA A 181 -2.08 -7.87 15.34
CA ALA A 181 -0.83 -7.78 16.08
C ALA A 181 -0.19 -9.14 16.37
N GLU A 182 -1.00 -10.16 16.61
CA GLU A 182 -0.56 -11.53 16.84
C GLU A 182 0.13 -12.09 15.61
N TRP A 183 -0.52 -12.00 14.45
CA TRP A 183 0.05 -12.42 13.18
C TRP A 183 1.37 -11.70 12.87
N TYR A 184 1.43 -10.39 13.12
CA TYR A 184 2.68 -9.64 12.91
C TYR A 184 3.79 -10.10 13.87
N GLY A 185 3.45 -10.48 15.10
CA GLY A 185 4.37 -11.10 16.05
C GLY A 185 4.95 -12.41 15.52
N GLU A 186 4.08 -13.32 15.04
CA GLU A 186 4.49 -14.58 14.43
C GLU A 186 5.41 -14.35 13.20
N LEU A 187 5.07 -13.40 12.32
CA LEU A 187 5.93 -13.01 11.20
C LEU A 187 7.33 -12.60 11.67
N CYS A 188 7.43 -11.83 12.75
CA CYS A 188 8.72 -11.40 13.30
C CYS A 188 9.53 -12.58 13.84
N GLU A 189 8.90 -13.54 14.53
CA GLU A 189 9.54 -14.75 15.06
C GLU A 189 10.07 -15.63 13.92
N VAL A 190 9.25 -15.91 12.91
CA VAL A 190 9.65 -16.67 11.73
C VAL A 190 10.80 -15.96 11.00
N ALA A 191 10.72 -14.65 10.81
CA ALA A 191 11.80 -13.89 10.17
C ALA A 191 13.12 -13.97 10.95
N GLN A 192 13.09 -13.98 12.28
CA GLN A 192 14.27 -14.17 13.12
C GLN A 192 14.84 -15.57 12.98
N GLN A 193 14.03 -16.60 13.03
CA GLN A 193 14.47 -17.99 12.84
C GLN A 193 15.15 -18.19 11.49
N LEU A 194 14.49 -17.78 10.41
CA LEU A 194 15.01 -17.91 9.04
C LEU A 194 16.30 -17.11 8.78
N THR A 195 16.54 -16.06 9.55
CA THR A 195 17.77 -15.25 9.46
C THR A 195 18.88 -15.69 10.43
N SER A 196 18.54 -16.48 11.46
CA SER A 196 19.48 -16.96 12.50
C SER A 196 20.04 -18.35 12.22
N GLU A 197 19.36 -19.19 11.43
CA GLU A 197 19.78 -20.56 11.06
C GLU A 197 20.94 -20.57 10.05
N LYS A 198 21.66 -19.49 9.97
CA LYS A 198 22.79 -19.23 9.07
C LYS A 198 23.91 -18.55 9.82
#